data_12525522cc6170b8df167055c7006eed
#
_entry.id   12525522cc6170b8df167055c7006eed
#
_cell.length_a   1.000
_cell.length_b   1.000
_cell.length_c   1.000
_cell.angle_alpha   90.00
_cell.angle_beta   90.00
_cell.angle_gamma   90.00
#
_symmetry.space_group_name_H-M   'P 1'
#
loop_
_entity.id
_entity.type
_entity.pdbx_description
1 polymer ?
#
loop_
_entity_poly.entity_id
_entity_poly.type
_entity_poly.pdbx_seq_one_letter_code
_entity_poly.pdbx_strand_id
1 'polypeptide(L)'
;NPDYLIIDTPGQMELFAYRTSGPFFIQNINADDKVNVFLYDATMITSPSNFVSVSLLAASIKLRLGLPTINVMTKIDLIPDKIDQIIKWSSDPTSLEESVGKDSNGETYSLTTDILRSLNLGELTEKLIPISNATEEGMVNLESALSRVINLGEEVED
;
A
#
# COMPACT_ATOMS: atom_id res chain seq x y z
N ASN A 1 -28.28 -3.54 9.14
CA ASN A 1 -26.95 -2.94 9.07
C ASN A 1 -26.14 -3.76 8.07
N PRO A 2 -25.37 -3.13 7.16
CA PRO A 2 -24.46 -3.87 6.31
C PRO A 2 -23.31 -4.43 7.15
N ASP A 3 -22.84 -5.63 6.79
CA ASP A 3 -21.68 -6.23 7.46
C ASP A 3 -20.38 -5.47 7.10
N TYR A 4 -20.32 -4.87 5.91
CA TYR A 4 -19.20 -4.07 5.44
C TYR A 4 -19.67 -2.76 4.81
N LEU A 5 -18.93 -1.69 5.07
CA LEU A 5 -19.07 -0.40 4.40
C LEU A 5 -17.77 -0.07 3.66
N ILE A 6 -17.83 -0.01 2.34
CA ILE A 6 -16.69 0.39 1.51
C ILE A 6 -16.85 1.88 1.17
N ILE A 7 -15.82 2.66 1.48
CA ILE A 7 -15.80 4.10 1.26
C ILE A 7 -14.69 4.42 0.25
N ASP A 8 -15.11 4.91 -0.91
CA ASP A 8 -14.17 5.48 -1.89
C ASP A 8 -13.81 6.91 -1.48
N THR A 9 -12.52 7.21 -1.50
CA THR A 9 -12.02 8.54 -1.17
C THR A 9 -11.88 9.40 -2.44
N PRO A 10 -11.98 10.74 -2.33
CA PRO A 10 -11.69 11.63 -3.46
C PRO A 10 -10.33 11.31 -4.10
N GLY A 11 -10.22 11.40 -5.43
CA GLY A 11 -9.04 10.99 -6.19
C GLY A 11 -7.73 11.69 -5.84
N GLN A 12 -7.76 12.74 -5.04
CA GLN A 12 -6.58 13.38 -4.43
C GLN A 12 -6.49 12.94 -2.97
N MET A 13 -6.00 11.71 -2.74
CA MET A 13 -5.92 11.11 -1.41
C MET A 13 -5.06 11.92 -0.44
N GLU A 14 -4.04 12.64 -0.93
CA GLU A 14 -3.20 13.51 -0.12
C GLU A 14 -4.05 14.61 0.52
N LEU A 15 -4.97 15.20 -0.23
CA LEU A 15 -5.88 16.22 0.31
C LEU A 15 -6.81 15.62 1.36
N PHE A 16 -7.30 14.41 1.16
CA PHE A 16 -8.12 13.72 2.14
C PHE A 16 -7.33 13.45 3.43
N ALA A 17 -6.15 12.85 3.33
CA ALA A 17 -5.36 12.46 4.50
C ALA A 17 -4.79 13.65 5.28
N TYR A 18 -4.40 14.74 4.58
CA TYR A 18 -3.71 15.87 5.23
C TYR A 18 -4.64 17.02 5.61
N ARG A 19 -5.85 17.11 5.09
CA ARG A 19 -6.86 18.04 5.60
C ARG A 19 -7.50 17.49 6.88
N THR A 20 -7.92 18.36 7.75
CA THR A 20 -8.62 17.99 9.00
C THR A 20 -9.87 17.16 8.76
N SER A 21 -10.52 17.34 7.62
CA SER A 21 -11.76 16.63 7.26
C SER A 21 -11.60 15.12 7.13
N GLY A 22 -10.49 14.61 6.61
CA GLY A 22 -10.28 13.18 6.43
C GLY A 22 -10.14 12.42 7.75
N PRO A 23 -9.15 12.74 8.61
CA PRO A 23 -9.05 12.14 9.94
C PRO A 23 -10.30 12.33 10.78
N PHE A 24 -10.94 13.50 10.74
CA PHE A 24 -12.19 13.75 11.43
C PHE A 24 -13.31 12.82 10.95
N PHE A 25 -13.45 12.67 9.64
CA PHE A 25 -14.45 11.77 9.05
C PHE A 25 -14.22 10.33 9.51
N ILE A 26 -12.98 9.83 9.42
CA ILE A 26 -12.60 8.48 9.85
C ILE A 26 -12.92 8.25 11.33
N GLN A 27 -12.62 9.22 12.20
CA GLN A 27 -12.87 9.11 13.64
C GLN A 27 -14.38 9.05 13.96
N ASN A 28 -15.21 9.69 13.15
CA ASN A 28 -16.66 9.79 13.38
C ASN A 28 -17.49 8.74 12.62
N ILE A 29 -16.88 7.86 11.83
CA ILE A 29 -17.57 6.68 11.30
C ILE A 29 -17.83 5.73 12.46
N ASN A 30 -19.10 5.37 12.65
CA ASN A 30 -19.50 4.37 13.63
C ASN A 30 -19.31 2.97 13.02
N ALA A 31 -18.14 2.39 13.26
CA ALA A 31 -17.76 1.04 12.87
C ALA A 31 -16.80 0.49 13.92
N ASP A 32 -16.93 -0.78 14.24
CA ASP A 32 -16.10 -1.46 15.23
C ASP A 32 -14.65 -1.54 14.73
N ASP A 33 -14.47 -1.97 13.49
CA ASP A 33 -13.18 -2.05 12.83
C ASP A 33 -13.09 -1.13 11.61
N LYS A 34 -11.89 -0.60 11.38
CA LYS A 34 -11.59 0.28 10.25
C LYS A 34 -10.25 -0.11 9.64
N VAL A 35 -10.25 -0.34 8.34
CA VAL A 35 -9.05 -0.73 7.59
C VAL A 35 -8.88 0.23 6.41
N ASN A 36 -7.66 0.69 6.20
CA ASN A 36 -7.29 1.43 5.00
C ASN A 36 -6.77 0.46 3.93
N VAL A 37 -7.31 0.53 2.72
CA VAL A 37 -6.78 -0.19 1.56
C VAL A 37 -6.09 0.81 0.64
N PHE A 38 -4.76 0.76 0.60
CA PHE A 38 -3.99 1.63 -0.28
C PHE A 38 -3.73 0.94 -1.62
N LEU A 39 -4.15 1.59 -2.71
CA LEU A 39 -4.09 1.04 -4.05
C LEU A 39 -2.85 1.56 -4.80
N TYR A 40 -1.95 0.66 -5.16
CA TYR A 40 -0.87 0.91 -6.10
C TYR A 40 -1.36 0.60 -7.52
N ASP A 41 -1.30 1.57 -8.41
CA ASP A 41 -1.49 1.30 -9.85
C ASP A 41 -0.23 0.62 -10.40
N ALA A 42 -0.35 -0.63 -10.81
CA ALA A 42 0.78 -1.43 -11.28
C ALA A 42 1.52 -0.77 -12.45
N THR A 43 0.80 -0.03 -13.30
CA THR A 43 1.41 0.65 -14.45
C THR A 43 2.33 1.80 -14.06
N MET A 44 2.10 2.40 -12.88
CA MET A 44 2.88 3.52 -12.37
C MET A 44 4.12 3.11 -11.59
N ILE A 45 4.19 1.88 -11.11
CA ILE A 45 5.27 1.38 -10.24
C ILE A 45 6.22 0.40 -10.94
N THR A 46 6.33 0.50 -12.27
CA THR A 46 7.16 -0.40 -13.09
C THR A 46 8.64 -0.09 -13.06
N SER A 47 9.07 1.02 -12.45
CA SER A 47 10.47 1.33 -12.14
C SER A 47 10.73 1.33 -10.65
N PRO A 48 11.96 0.99 -10.21
CA PRO A 48 12.32 0.97 -8.78
C PRO A 48 12.10 2.30 -8.08
N SER A 49 12.50 3.40 -8.69
CA SER A 49 12.35 4.75 -8.13
C SER A 49 10.88 5.15 -7.95
N ASN A 50 10.02 4.82 -8.91
CA ASN A 50 8.58 5.05 -8.81
C ASN A 50 7.96 4.19 -7.71
N PHE A 51 8.37 2.91 -7.62
CA PHE A 51 7.92 2.02 -6.55
C PHE A 51 8.25 2.60 -5.16
N VAL A 52 9.49 3.04 -4.94
CA VAL A 52 9.90 3.67 -3.66
C VAL A 52 9.11 4.95 -3.39
N SER A 53 8.89 5.80 -4.39
CA SER A 53 8.12 7.03 -4.25
C SER A 53 6.67 6.77 -3.81
N VAL A 54 5.99 5.81 -4.44
CA VAL A 54 4.60 5.45 -4.07
C VAL A 54 4.56 4.76 -2.71
N SER A 55 5.57 3.95 -2.37
CA SER A 55 5.68 3.32 -1.04
C SER A 55 5.87 4.36 0.08
N LEU A 56 6.64 5.43 -0.18
CA LEU A 56 6.76 6.56 0.75
C LEU A 56 5.42 7.27 0.96
N LEU A 57 4.65 7.46 -0.12
CA LEU A 57 3.31 8.04 -0.03
C LEU A 57 2.37 7.13 0.79
N ALA A 58 2.38 5.83 0.55
CA ALA A 58 1.59 4.86 1.31
C ALA A 58 1.92 4.88 2.80
N ALA A 59 3.23 4.88 3.14
CA ALA A 59 3.70 5.01 4.52
C ALA A 59 3.23 6.32 5.18
N SER A 60 3.32 7.43 4.45
CA SER A 60 2.86 8.73 4.91
C SER A 60 1.36 8.76 5.20
N ILE A 61 0.53 8.17 4.34
CA ILE A 61 -0.92 8.04 4.52
C ILE A 61 -1.24 7.14 5.73
N LYS A 62 -0.57 5.98 5.85
CA LYS A 62 -0.70 5.07 7.00
C LYS A 62 -0.45 5.80 8.32
N LEU A 63 0.66 6.53 8.42
CA LEU A 63 1.01 7.32 9.60
C LEU A 63 -0.03 8.41 9.91
N ARG A 64 -0.53 9.06 8.86
CA ARG A 64 -1.48 10.17 9.01
C ARG A 64 -2.86 9.72 9.44
N LEU A 65 -3.36 8.60 8.91
CA LEU A 65 -4.68 8.08 9.22
C LEU A 65 -4.68 7.23 10.51
N GLY A 66 -3.55 6.62 10.87
CA GLY A 66 -3.41 5.78 12.06
C GLY A 66 -4.25 4.48 11.99
N LEU A 67 -4.58 4.03 10.78
CA LEU A 67 -5.35 2.82 10.55
C LEU A 67 -4.45 1.64 10.14
N PRO A 68 -4.83 0.40 10.48
CA PRO A 68 -4.30 -0.78 9.81
C PRO A 68 -4.43 -0.58 8.29
N THR A 69 -3.37 -0.87 7.55
CA THR A 69 -3.33 -0.62 6.11
C THR A 69 -2.99 -1.89 5.37
N ILE A 70 -3.73 -2.19 4.30
CA ILE A 70 -3.44 -3.26 3.36
C ILE A 70 -3.01 -2.61 2.04
N ASN A 71 -1.82 -2.99 1.55
CA ASN A 71 -1.30 -2.50 0.29
C ASN A 71 -1.68 -3.44 -0.86
N VAL A 72 -2.35 -2.92 -1.86
CA VAL A 72 -2.90 -3.69 -2.99
C VAL A 72 -2.32 -3.16 -4.30
N MET A 73 -1.77 -4.04 -5.13
CA MET A 73 -1.33 -3.71 -6.48
C MET A 73 -2.42 -4.05 -7.48
N THR A 74 -3.04 -3.03 -8.07
CA THR A 74 -4.16 -3.16 -9.03
C THR A 74 -3.67 -3.22 -10.47
N LYS A 75 -4.54 -3.64 -11.39
CA LYS A 75 -4.29 -3.65 -12.86
C LYS A 75 -3.10 -4.51 -13.27
N ILE A 76 -2.86 -5.63 -12.58
CA ILE A 76 -1.73 -6.52 -12.90
C ILE A 76 -1.83 -7.11 -14.29
N ASP A 77 -3.04 -7.25 -14.81
CA ASP A 77 -3.33 -7.69 -16.20
C ASP A 77 -2.66 -6.83 -17.27
N LEU A 78 -2.32 -5.57 -16.97
CA LEU A 78 -1.65 -4.66 -17.89
C LEU A 78 -0.12 -4.79 -17.90
N ILE A 79 0.46 -5.50 -16.91
CA ILE A 79 1.92 -5.63 -16.78
C ILE A 79 2.37 -7.07 -16.46
N PRO A 80 1.86 -8.10 -17.13
CA PRO A 80 2.07 -9.50 -16.74
C PRO A 80 3.55 -9.88 -16.58
N ASP A 81 4.43 -9.33 -17.41
CA ASP A 81 5.87 -9.62 -17.38
C ASP A 81 6.63 -8.98 -16.21
N LYS A 82 6.01 -8.07 -15.45
CA LYS A 82 6.67 -7.34 -14.36
C LYS A 82 6.13 -7.66 -12.96
N ILE A 83 5.06 -8.42 -12.87
CA ILE A 83 4.37 -8.70 -11.58
C ILE A 83 5.35 -9.29 -10.57
N ASP A 84 6.03 -10.37 -10.91
CA ASP A 84 6.95 -11.08 -10.02
C ASP A 84 8.09 -10.18 -9.52
N GLN A 85 8.60 -9.32 -10.40
CA GLN A 85 9.65 -8.38 -10.06
C GLN A 85 9.17 -7.36 -9.02
N ILE A 86 7.98 -6.78 -9.20
CA ILE A 86 7.42 -5.79 -8.28
C ILE A 86 7.06 -6.44 -6.94
N ILE A 87 6.50 -7.64 -6.95
CA ILE A 87 6.22 -8.40 -5.73
C ILE A 87 7.52 -8.71 -4.98
N LYS A 88 8.58 -9.04 -5.70
CA LYS A 88 9.90 -9.23 -5.09
C LYS A 88 10.42 -7.95 -4.43
N TRP A 89 10.26 -6.81 -5.07
CA TRP A 89 10.64 -5.50 -4.46
C TRP A 89 9.89 -5.22 -3.16
N SER A 90 8.61 -5.62 -3.07
CA SER A 90 7.81 -5.40 -1.85
C SER A 90 8.18 -6.31 -0.69
N SER A 91 8.86 -7.44 -0.95
CA SER A 91 9.20 -8.45 0.05
C SER A 91 10.70 -8.60 0.33
N ASP A 92 11.54 -8.09 -0.56
CA ASP A 92 13.01 -8.19 -0.47
C ASP A 92 13.66 -6.82 -0.72
N PRO A 93 13.98 -6.08 0.36
CA PRO A 93 14.62 -4.78 0.30
C PRO A 93 15.95 -4.78 -0.47
N THR A 94 16.71 -5.87 -0.39
CA THR A 94 17.99 -6.00 -1.08
C THR A 94 17.80 -6.03 -2.60
N SER A 95 16.80 -6.77 -3.06
CA SER A 95 16.45 -6.84 -4.49
C SER A 95 16.01 -5.47 -5.02
N LEU A 96 15.30 -4.69 -4.21
CA LEU A 96 14.88 -3.33 -4.58
C LEU A 96 16.09 -2.39 -4.62
N GLU A 97 16.99 -2.42 -3.63
CA GLU A 97 18.19 -1.57 -3.60
C GLU A 97 19.11 -1.85 -4.79
N GLU A 98 19.30 -3.12 -5.15
CA GLU A 98 20.04 -3.51 -6.36
C GLU A 98 19.41 -2.97 -7.65
N SER A 99 18.07 -3.00 -7.72
CA SER A 99 17.31 -2.50 -8.87
C SER A 99 17.40 -0.97 -8.99
N VAL A 100 17.33 -0.26 -7.86
CA VAL A 100 17.55 1.20 -7.81
C VAL A 100 18.97 1.54 -8.30
N GLY A 101 19.98 0.74 -7.92
CA GLY A 101 21.36 0.95 -8.35
C GLY A 101 21.58 0.81 -9.85
N LYS A 102 20.74 0.05 -10.54
CA LYS A 102 20.81 -0.12 -12.00
C LYS A 102 20.02 0.95 -12.77
N ASP A 103 18.97 1.48 -12.18
CA ASP A 103 18.01 2.38 -12.83
C ASP A 103 18.31 3.87 -12.60
N SER A 104 18.97 4.21 -11.51
CA SER A 104 19.19 5.59 -11.07
C SER A 104 20.66 5.93 -10.94
N ASN A 105 21.03 7.17 -11.26
CA ASN A 105 22.39 7.72 -11.10
C ASN A 105 22.39 9.02 -10.28
N GLY A 106 23.53 9.30 -9.62
CA GLY A 106 23.76 10.57 -8.94
C GLY A 106 22.87 10.83 -7.72
N GLU A 107 22.34 12.04 -7.61
CA GLU A 107 21.54 12.48 -6.45
C GLU A 107 20.25 11.69 -6.28
N THR A 108 19.58 11.32 -7.38
CA THR A 108 18.35 10.51 -7.34
C THR A 108 18.62 9.12 -6.75
N TYR A 109 19.74 8.51 -7.09
CA TYR A 109 20.14 7.22 -6.49
C TYR A 109 20.35 7.34 -4.98
N SER A 110 21.12 8.33 -4.54
CA SER A 110 21.39 8.54 -3.10
C SER A 110 20.11 8.77 -2.33
N LEU A 111 19.26 9.70 -2.80
CA LEU A 111 17.98 10.00 -2.15
C LEU A 111 17.07 8.78 -2.10
N THR A 112 16.91 8.05 -3.20
CA THR A 112 16.04 6.86 -3.26
C THR A 112 16.53 5.77 -2.31
N THR A 113 17.85 5.56 -2.22
CA THR A 113 18.45 4.57 -1.32
C THR A 113 18.26 4.95 0.15
N ASP A 114 18.40 6.23 0.50
CA ASP A 114 18.20 6.69 1.87
C ASP A 114 16.73 6.58 2.30
N ILE A 115 15.80 6.90 1.42
CA ILE A 115 14.35 6.70 1.64
C ILE A 115 14.06 5.21 1.85
N LEU A 116 14.58 4.34 0.98
CA LEU A 116 14.38 2.90 1.07
C LEU A 116 14.86 2.34 2.40
N ARG A 117 16.07 2.72 2.83
CA ARG A 117 16.61 2.30 4.13
C ARG A 117 15.73 2.76 5.30
N SER A 118 15.21 3.98 5.23
CA SER A 118 14.31 4.53 6.24
C SER A 118 12.97 3.78 6.30
N LEU A 119 12.39 3.44 5.15
CA LEU A 119 11.15 2.66 5.05
C LEU A 119 11.34 1.23 5.61
N ASN A 120 12.46 0.59 5.30
CA ASN A 120 12.77 -0.77 5.78
C ASN A 120 13.00 -0.81 7.29
N LEU A 121 13.71 0.17 7.85
CA LEU A 121 13.93 0.27 9.30
C LEU A 121 12.62 0.47 10.08
N GLY A 122 11.62 1.11 9.47
CA GLY A 122 10.31 1.33 10.07
C GLY A 122 9.30 0.19 9.83
N GLU A 123 9.70 -0.89 9.15
CA GLU A 123 8.76 -1.94 8.70
C GLU A 123 7.54 -1.37 7.95
N LEU A 124 7.77 -0.24 7.26
CA LEU A 124 6.70 0.51 6.58
C LEU A 124 6.36 -0.05 5.20
N THR A 125 7.21 -0.95 4.68
CA THR A 125 6.94 -1.69 3.45
C THR A 125 6.25 -3.00 3.79
N GLU A 126 4.97 -3.10 3.45
CA GLU A 126 4.19 -4.33 3.58
C GLU A 126 4.09 -5.02 2.22
N LYS A 127 3.99 -6.35 2.25
CA LYS A 127 3.84 -7.15 1.04
C LYS A 127 2.61 -6.71 0.25
N LEU A 128 2.79 -6.41 -1.03
CA LEU A 128 1.70 -6.09 -1.94
C LEU A 128 0.83 -7.31 -2.24
N ILE A 129 -0.48 -7.09 -2.29
CA ILE A 129 -1.44 -8.09 -2.78
C ILE A 129 -1.75 -7.74 -4.24
N PRO A 130 -1.30 -8.55 -5.20
CA PRO A 130 -1.60 -8.30 -6.61
C PRO A 130 -3.03 -8.70 -6.94
N ILE A 131 -3.75 -7.80 -7.63
CA ILE A 131 -5.12 -8.04 -8.09
C ILE A 131 -5.37 -7.49 -9.50
N SER A 132 -6.33 -8.07 -10.19
CA SER A 132 -6.95 -7.51 -11.39
C SER A 132 -8.46 -7.56 -11.27
N ASN A 133 -9.11 -6.41 -11.40
CA ASN A 133 -10.57 -6.34 -11.49
C ASN A 133 -11.08 -6.86 -12.84
N ALA A 134 -10.24 -6.83 -13.89
CA ALA A 134 -10.64 -7.28 -15.22
C ALA A 134 -10.68 -8.80 -15.32
N THR A 135 -9.77 -9.50 -14.62
CA THR A 135 -9.66 -10.98 -14.63
C THR A 135 -10.10 -11.64 -13.33
N GLU A 136 -10.45 -10.86 -12.32
CA GLU A 136 -10.78 -11.30 -10.94
C GLU A 136 -9.60 -11.99 -10.22
N GLU A 137 -8.41 -11.94 -10.79
CA GLU A 137 -7.20 -12.52 -10.21
C GLU A 137 -6.85 -11.84 -8.90
N GLY A 138 -6.46 -12.62 -7.88
CA GLY A 138 -6.01 -12.14 -6.58
C GLY A 138 -7.11 -11.71 -5.61
N MET A 139 -8.40 -11.67 -5.99
CA MET A 139 -9.49 -11.20 -5.14
C MET A 139 -9.65 -12.04 -3.87
N VAL A 140 -9.48 -13.34 -3.93
CA VAL A 140 -9.52 -14.24 -2.77
C VAL A 140 -8.41 -13.92 -1.76
N ASN A 141 -7.23 -13.53 -2.26
CA ASN A 141 -6.11 -13.13 -1.40
C ASN A 141 -6.40 -11.81 -0.68
N LEU A 142 -7.04 -10.88 -1.37
CA LEU A 142 -7.47 -9.60 -0.78
C LEU A 142 -8.53 -9.83 0.30
N GLU A 143 -9.56 -10.62 0.02
CA GLU A 143 -10.60 -11.00 0.99
C GLU A 143 -10.00 -11.64 2.24
N SER A 144 -9.08 -12.59 2.06
CA SER A 144 -8.38 -13.25 3.16
C SER A 144 -7.52 -12.29 3.99
N ALA A 145 -6.92 -11.29 3.37
CA ALA A 145 -6.14 -10.29 4.07
C ALA A 145 -7.04 -9.33 4.86
N LEU A 146 -8.16 -8.89 4.28
CA LEU A 146 -9.16 -8.06 4.95
C LEU A 146 -9.73 -8.78 6.19
N SER A 147 -10.16 -10.04 6.03
CA SER A 147 -10.69 -10.85 7.12
C SER A 147 -9.69 -11.00 8.27
N ARG A 148 -8.40 -11.22 7.96
CA ARG A 148 -7.38 -11.33 9.02
C ARG A 148 -7.19 -10.04 9.80
N VAL A 149 -7.18 -8.88 9.12
CA VAL A 149 -6.97 -7.60 9.79
C VAL A 149 -8.17 -7.24 10.67
N ILE A 150 -9.39 -7.54 10.21
CA ILE A 150 -10.62 -7.29 10.96
C ILE A 150 -10.72 -8.26 12.16
N ASN A 151 -10.49 -9.56 11.98
CA ASN A 151 -10.63 -10.55 13.07
C ASN A 151 -9.50 -10.45 14.12
N LEU A 152 -8.34 -9.89 13.81
CA LEU A 152 -7.29 -9.62 14.81
C LEU A 152 -7.72 -8.54 15.82
N GLY A 153 -8.73 -7.72 15.50
CA GLY A 153 -9.37 -6.80 16.45
C GLY A 153 -10.27 -7.52 17.48
N GLU A 154 -10.85 -8.66 17.10
CA GLU A 154 -11.74 -9.42 17.99
C GLU A 154 -11.01 -10.31 19.02
N GLU A 155 -9.74 -10.68 18.78
CA GLU A 155 -8.96 -11.54 19.70
C GLU A 155 -8.37 -10.81 20.92
N VAL A 156 -8.56 -9.51 21.06
CA VAL A 156 -7.95 -8.67 22.13
C VAL A 156 -8.94 -8.33 23.27
N GLU A 157 -10.20 -8.79 23.19
CA GLU A 157 -11.23 -8.53 24.22
C GLU A 157 -11.57 -9.73 25.12
N ASP A 158 -10.65 -10.67 25.38
CA ASP A 158 -10.82 -11.70 26.40
C ASP A 158 -9.91 -11.52 27.62
#